data_53a76f2c1053e5e0832bb519c5158480
#
_entry.id   53a76f2c1053e5e0832bb519c5158480
#
_cell.length_a   1.000
_cell.length_b   1.000
_cell.length_c   1.000
_cell.angle_alpha   90.00
_cell.angle_beta   90.00
_cell.angle_gamma   90.00
#
_symmetry.space_group_name_H-M   'P 1'
#
loop_
_entity.id
_entity.type
_entity.pdbx_description
1 polymer ?
#
loop_
_entity_poly.entity_id
_entity_poly.type
_entity_poly.pdbx_seq_one_letter_code
_entity_poly.pdbx_strand_id
1 'polypeptide(L)'
;MNVLPAFKVRSLLAAAAAALTLSACGGGGGEAAAPVPAPATAVPPLVIPEPPAGGFAPSGPTAAPAAPSDAQAVRFLAQSTFGATSAEIDRLKRLGYNDWIEQQFQIPRSSHLDFVLGVYPIPTPEGVTVTIDPLYQSFWRQAITAPDPLRQRVTYALSQILVTSAADAALQTAPHTLASYLDTLSIHAFGSYRDLLEAVSKHPAMGQYLTSLANRGDGGRVPDENYAREVMQLFSIGLVQLNIDGTPKLVNGEPVDTYSMDDIRGLARVFTGWGWGNTGTPDPVNGRFGGNNPQDPMRRVIPMQFYAQYHSPLEKQFLGITVPAGTAGPQALKTALDALFSHPNVGPFIATRLIQHMVISNPSPAYVGRVAAVFNDNGKGVRGDLKATVRAVLFDPEAVTPVAGPSEGKLREPTLRLAAWIRAFGATSASGNFRIGVLDNQLSQTPMRAPSVFNYFRPGFVPPNTSLATAELVAPEFQITHEISVAAYANFMQGVIQNGVGTGSDVRADYTSTYALADNADALVARINLMLAANSLSTATVTSIRDAVNAIPMTAGNARQNRTQLAIYLTMTSPEFLVQK
;
A
#
# COMPACT_ATOMS: atom_id res chain seq x y z
N MET A 1 -11.51 -5.33 -38.42
CA MET A 1 -11.71 -3.87 -38.29
C MET A 1 -13.20 -3.61 -38.35
N ASN A 2 -13.88 -3.62 -37.19
CA ASN A 2 -15.28 -3.20 -37.09
C ASN A 2 -15.32 -2.06 -36.09
N VAL A 3 -15.52 -0.86 -36.63
CA VAL A 3 -15.66 0.39 -35.91
C VAL A 3 -17.01 0.37 -35.20
N LEU A 4 -17.00 0.40 -33.87
CA LEU A 4 -18.19 0.74 -33.09
C LEU A 4 -18.69 2.13 -33.55
N PRO A 5 -19.98 2.33 -33.81
CA PRO A 5 -20.47 3.64 -34.20
C PRO A 5 -20.21 4.65 -33.07
N ALA A 6 -19.58 5.76 -33.44
CA ALA A 6 -19.27 6.88 -32.55
C ALA A 6 -20.58 7.59 -32.15
N PHE A 7 -21.36 7.02 -31.23
CA PHE A 7 -22.61 7.62 -30.81
C PHE A 7 -22.65 7.81 -29.28
N LYS A 8 -22.70 9.10 -28.90
CA LYS A 8 -23.11 9.61 -27.56
C LYS A 8 -22.35 9.19 -26.29
N VAL A 9 -21.12 8.70 -26.39
CA VAL A 9 -20.24 8.55 -25.21
C VAL A 9 -19.80 9.92 -24.64
N ARG A 10 -19.93 10.99 -25.45
CA ARG A 10 -19.53 12.36 -25.05
C ARG A 10 -20.28 12.92 -23.83
N SER A 11 -21.50 12.51 -23.56
CA SER A 11 -22.29 13.07 -22.47
C SER A 11 -22.01 12.45 -21.09
N LEU A 12 -21.59 11.20 -21.03
CA LEU A 12 -21.20 10.56 -19.75
C LEU A 12 -19.75 10.89 -19.37
N LEU A 13 -18.85 11.01 -20.36
CA LEU A 13 -17.49 11.53 -20.13
C LEU A 13 -17.51 13.02 -19.73
N ALA A 14 -18.48 13.80 -20.23
CA ALA A 14 -18.67 15.19 -19.83
C ALA A 14 -19.12 15.35 -18.37
N ALA A 15 -19.90 14.40 -17.84
CA ALA A 15 -20.29 14.42 -16.42
C ALA A 15 -19.12 14.08 -15.47
N ALA A 16 -18.23 13.18 -15.87
CA ALA A 16 -17.01 12.89 -15.12
C ALA A 16 -15.95 14.01 -15.23
N ALA A 17 -15.92 14.71 -16.40
CA ALA A 17 -15.02 15.83 -16.62
C ALA A 17 -15.55 17.16 -16.02
N ALA A 18 -16.87 17.33 -15.89
CA ALA A 18 -17.46 18.55 -15.31
C ALA A 18 -17.19 18.67 -13.78
N ALA A 19 -16.84 17.58 -13.11
CA ALA A 19 -16.37 17.63 -11.73
C ALA A 19 -14.88 18.04 -11.59
N LEU A 20 -14.15 18.21 -12.70
CA LEU A 20 -12.70 18.48 -12.74
C LEU A 20 -12.31 19.76 -13.50
N THR A 21 -13.28 20.54 -14.05
CA THR A 21 -12.94 21.79 -14.71
C THR A 21 -12.90 22.96 -13.74
N LEU A 22 -11.75 23.27 -13.20
CA LEU A 22 -11.38 24.60 -12.73
C LEU A 22 -9.98 24.96 -13.19
N SER A 23 -9.98 25.82 -14.19
CA SER A 23 -9.00 26.84 -14.58
C SER A 23 -7.52 26.59 -14.31
N ALA A 24 -6.80 26.25 -15.37
CA ALA A 24 -5.40 26.61 -15.53
C ALA A 24 -5.32 28.02 -16.15
N CYS A 25 -4.90 29.03 -15.39
CA CYS A 25 -4.29 30.26 -15.90
C CYS A 25 -2.99 30.51 -15.17
N GLY A 26 -1.94 30.72 -15.96
CA GLY A 26 -0.57 30.77 -15.55
C GLY A 26 -0.15 32.04 -14.79
N GLY A 27 1.02 32.00 -14.25
CA GLY A 27 1.78 33.12 -13.70
C GLY A 27 3.03 32.62 -13.01
N GLY A 28 4.18 32.76 -13.64
CA GLY A 28 5.47 32.50 -13.04
C GLY A 28 5.78 33.54 -11.95
N GLY A 29 6.54 33.11 -10.94
CA GLY A 29 7.02 34.02 -9.89
C GLY A 29 7.96 33.30 -8.94
N GLY A 30 9.20 33.77 -8.92
CA GLY A 30 10.40 33.34 -8.25
C GLY A 30 10.27 32.76 -6.84
N GLU A 31 11.07 31.76 -6.61
CA GLU A 31 11.39 31.19 -5.32
C GLU A 31 12.12 32.23 -4.45
N ALA A 32 11.45 32.70 -3.41
CA ALA A 32 12.09 33.40 -2.32
C ALA A 32 12.54 32.35 -1.29
N ALA A 33 13.84 32.35 -0.98
CA ALA A 33 14.43 31.53 0.06
C ALA A 33 13.77 31.80 1.42
N ALA A 34 13.32 30.73 2.09
CA ALA A 34 12.76 30.80 3.43
C ALA A 34 13.86 31.20 4.45
N PRO A 35 13.54 32.02 5.47
CA PRO A 35 14.50 32.43 6.49
C PRO A 35 14.93 31.24 7.36
N VAL A 36 16.24 31.24 7.71
CA VAL A 36 16.85 30.25 8.60
C VAL A 36 16.28 30.44 10.01
N PRO A 37 15.70 29.43 10.66
CA PRO A 37 15.18 29.54 12.02
C PRO A 37 16.33 29.66 13.03
N ALA A 38 16.08 30.47 14.07
CA ALA A 38 17.00 30.67 15.20
C ALA A 38 17.23 29.37 16.00
N PRO A 39 18.34 29.22 16.73
CA PRO A 39 18.66 28.00 17.45
C PRO A 39 17.63 27.73 18.55
N ALA A 40 17.09 26.52 18.54
CA ALA A 40 16.09 26.05 19.50
C ALA A 40 16.71 25.94 20.91
N THR A 41 16.01 26.47 21.90
CA THR A 41 16.27 26.25 23.32
C THR A 41 16.09 24.77 23.68
N ALA A 42 16.96 24.25 24.54
CA ALA A 42 17.00 22.86 24.98
C ALA A 42 15.61 22.42 25.52
N VAL A 43 15.07 21.37 24.92
CA VAL A 43 13.83 20.72 25.35
C VAL A 43 14.13 19.88 26.61
N PRO A 44 13.33 19.99 27.69
CA PRO A 44 13.52 19.15 28.87
C PRO A 44 13.28 17.67 28.54
N PRO A 45 13.89 16.72 29.27
CA PRO A 45 13.76 15.29 29.02
C PRO A 45 12.30 14.85 29.07
N LEU A 46 11.91 14.04 28.09
CA LEU A 46 10.56 13.52 27.93
C LEU A 46 10.17 12.69 29.15
N VAL A 47 9.37 13.27 30.05
CA VAL A 47 8.65 12.49 31.06
C VAL A 47 7.48 11.83 30.34
N ILE A 48 7.49 10.50 30.22
CA ILE A 48 6.39 9.74 29.65
C ILE A 48 5.20 9.91 30.59
N PRO A 49 4.13 10.66 30.23
CA PRO A 49 2.93 10.72 31.07
C PRO A 49 2.24 9.36 31.03
N GLU A 50 1.78 8.90 32.19
CA GLU A 50 0.80 7.81 32.26
C GLU A 50 -0.41 8.16 31.36
N PRO A 51 -0.98 7.18 30.63
CA PRO A 51 -2.14 7.42 29.80
C PRO A 51 -3.29 7.97 30.67
N PRO A 52 -4.06 8.97 30.19
CA PRO A 52 -5.16 9.53 30.94
C PRO A 52 -6.16 8.41 31.30
N ALA A 53 -6.58 8.37 32.55
CA ALA A 53 -7.63 7.49 33.05
C ALA A 53 -8.98 7.88 32.40
N GLY A 54 -9.25 7.37 31.24
CA GLY A 54 -10.38 7.66 30.35
C GLY A 54 -10.13 7.01 29.01
N GLY A 55 -9.23 6.02 28.96
CA GLY A 55 -8.81 5.33 27.75
C GLY A 55 -10.00 4.70 27.03
N PHE A 56 -9.99 4.76 25.70
CA PHE A 56 -10.78 3.87 24.85
C PHE A 56 -10.50 2.45 25.32
N ALA A 57 -11.45 1.85 26.05
CA ALA A 57 -11.35 0.45 26.40
C ALA A 57 -11.22 -0.32 25.06
N PRO A 58 -10.31 -1.31 24.93
CA PRO A 58 -10.36 -2.20 23.80
C PRO A 58 -11.78 -2.78 23.79
N SER A 59 -12.57 -2.40 22.78
CA SER A 59 -13.84 -3.08 22.57
C SER A 59 -13.45 -4.54 22.39
N GLY A 60 -13.88 -5.38 23.34
CA GLY A 60 -13.72 -6.83 23.20
C GLY A 60 -14.20 -7.23 21.81
N PRO A 61 -13.80 -8.39 21.27
CA PRO A 61 -14.03 -8.73 19.87
C PRO A 61 -15.47 -8.42 19.52
N THR A 62 -15.65 -7.36 18.73
CA THR A 62 -16.98 -6.94 18.26
C THR A 62 -17.57 -8.16 17.60
N ALA A 63 -18.71 -8.63 18.09
CA ALA A 63 -19.37 -9.79 17.52
C ALA A 63 -19.57 -9.50 16.04
N ALA A 64 -18.98 -10.34 15.18
CA ALA A 64 -19.13 -10.14 13.75
C ALA A 64 -20.61 -10.22 13.40
N PRO A 65 -21.08 -9.35 12.48
CA PRO A 65 -22.46 -9.40 12.01
C PRO A 65 -22.84 -10.80 11.50
N ALA A 66 -24.13 -11.11 11.49
CA ALA A 66 -24.69 -12.30 10.85
C ALA A 66 -24.16 -12.46 9.42
N ALA A 67 -24.35 -13.65 8.81
CA ALA A 67 -23.89 -13.95 7.45
C ALA A 67 -24.15 -12.76 6.49
N PRO A 68 -23.11 -12.24 5.79
CA PRO A 68 -23.25 -11.03 4.99
C PRO A 68 -24.14 -11.26 3.78
N SER A 69 -24.83 -10.21 3.33
CA SER A 69 -25.41 -10.16 2.00
C SER A 69 -24.31 -10.18 0.93
N ASP A 70 -24.65 -10.46 -0.34
CA ASP A 70 -23.70 -10.44 -1.45
C ASP A 70 -22.95 -9.09 -1.55
N ALA A 71 -23.67 -7.98 -1.43
CA ALA A 71 -23.09 -6.65 -1.50
C ALA A 71 -22.11 -6.37 -0.33
N GLN A 72 -22.47 -6.77 0.89
CA GLN A 72 -21.60 -6.67 2.04
C GLN A 72 -20.36 -7.56 1.88
N ALA A 73 -20.51 -8.75 1.32
CA ALA A 73 -19.40 -9.64 1.04
C ALA A 73 -18.43 -9.05 0.00
N VAL A 74 -18.94 -8.50 -1.10
CA VAL A 74 -18.13 -7.85 -2.13
C VAL A 74 -17.39 -6.65 -1.56
N ARG A 75 -18.05 -5.81 -0.75
CA ARG A 75 -17.43 -4.65 -0.12
C ARG A 75 -16.29 -5.07 0.82
N PHE A 76 -16.52 -6.03 1.71
CA PHE A 76 -15.49 -6.55 2.61
C PHE A 76 -14.30 -7.15 1.86
N LEU A 77 -14.56 -7.93 0.80
CA LEU A 77 -13.51 -8.52 -0.03
C LEU A 77 -12.73 -7.47 -0.82
N ALA A 78 -13.34 -6.34 -1.19
CA ALA A 78 -12.64 -5.24 -1.83
C ALA A 78 -11.66 -4.54 -0.87
N GLN A 79 -11.96 -4.49 0.44
CA GLN A 79 -11.08 -3.95 1.48
C GLN A 79 -9.98 -4.93 1.87
N SER A 80 -10.34 -6.19 2.06
CA SER A 80 -9.49 -7.25 2.64
C SER A 80 -8.69 -8.06 1.62
N THR A 81 -8.98 -7.92 0.33
CA THR A 81 -8.31 -8.62 -0.78
C THR A 81 -8.08 -7.65 -1.96
N PHE A 82 -7.74 -8.16 -3.12
CA PHE A 82 -7.63 -7.37 -4.36
C PHE A 82 -8.95 -7.31 -5.15
N GLY A 83 -10.08 -7.65 -4.55
CA GLY A 83 -11.40 -7.66 -5.16
C GLY A 83 -12.11 -9.00 -4.98
N ALA A 84 -13.43 -9.02 -5.18
CA ALA A 84 -14.26 -10.19 -4.99
C ALA A 84 -14.18 -11.18 -6.16
N THR A 85 -14.30 -12.46 -5.85
CA THR A 85 -14.67 -13.51 -6.80
C THR A 85 -15.99 -14.15 -6.35
N SER A 86 -16.75 -14.76 -7.28
CA SER A 86 -17.99 -15.45 -6.90
C SER A 86 -17.76 -16.52 -5.83
N ALA A 87 -16.68 -17.30 -5.97
CA ALA A 87 -16.32 -18.34 -4.99
C ALA A 87 -16.00 -17.78 -3.59
N GLU A 88 -15.29 -16.65 -3.50
CA GLU A 88 -15.00 -16.01 -2.21
C GLU A 88 -16.23 -15.35 -1.60
N ILE A 89 -17.15 -14.80 -2.39
CA ILE A 89 -18.44 -14.31 -1.90
C ILE A 89 -19.21 -15.46 -1.24
N ASP A 90 -19.37 -16.58 -1.94
CA ASP A 90 -20.07 -17.76 -1.42
C ASP A 90 -19.38 -18.34 -0.18
N ARG A 91 -18.05 -18.36 -0.17
CA ARG A 91 -17.25 -18.81 0.98
C ARG A 91 -17.47 -17.91 2.19
N LEU A 92 -17.38 -16.58 2.03
CA LEU A 92 -17.57 -15.61 3.10
C LEU A 92 -19.01 -15.67 3.67
N LYS A 93 -20.03 -15.79 2.81
CA LYS A 93 -21.42 -15.95 3.23
C LYS A 93 -21.65 -17.23 4.05
N ARG A 94 -20.99 -18.31 3.67
CA ARG A 94 -21.12 -19.59 4.37
C ARG A 94 -20.40 -19.60 5.72
N LEU A 95 -19.23 -18.96 5.82
CA LEU A 95 -18.41 -18.93 7.02
C LEU A 95 -18.76 -17.78 7.98
N GLY A 96 -19.26 -16.67 7.43
CA GLY A 96 -19.27 -15.39 8.16
C GLY A 96 -17.89 -14.75 8.22
N TYR A 97 -17.85 -13.51 8.68
CA TYR A 97 -16.62 -12.71 8.71
C TYR A 97 -15.55 -13.29 9.65
N ASN A 98 -15.94 -13.73 10.85
CA ASN A 98 -14.99 -14.22 11.85
C ASN A 98 -14.25 -15.47 11.41
N ASP A 99 -14.97 -16.48 10.95
CA ASP A 99 -14.35 -17.75 10.56
C ASP A 99 -13.54 -17.56 9.26
N TRP A 100 -14.02 -16.68 8.36
CA TRP A 100 -13.28 -16.38 7.14
C TRP A 100 -11.91 -15.75 7.48
N ILE A 101 -11.87 -14.72 8.34
CA ILE A 101 -10.60 -14.03 8.65
C ILE A 101 -9.66 -14.94 9.46
N GLU A 102 -10.17 -15.75 10.39
CA GLU A 102 -9.35 -16.70 11.13
C GLU A 102 -8.75 -17.78 10.20
N GLN A 103 -9.52 -18.25 9.21
CA GLN A 103 -8.97 -19.14 8.18
C GLN A 103 -7.87 -18.44 7.37
N GLN A 104 -8.07 -17.17 6.97
CA GLN A 104 -7.06 -16.41 6.23
C GLN A 104 -5.74 -16.27 7.02
N PHE A 105 -5.81 -16.09 8.32
CA PHE A 105 -4.61 -16.02 9.16
C PHE A 105 -3.83 -17.34 9.22
N GLN A 106 -4.49 -18.48 9.00
CA GLN A 106 -3.88 -19.82 9.05
C GLN A 106 -3.35 -20.28 7.69
N ILE A 107 -3.74 -19.64 6.58
CA ILE A 107 -3.28 -20.04 5.25
C ILE A 107 -1.77 -19.83 5.14
N PRO A 108 -1.00 -20.85 4.67
CA PRO A 108 0.42 -20.71 4.41
C PRO A 108 0.71 -19.55 3.46
N ARG A 109 1.79 -18.85 3.72
CA ARG A 109 2.23 -17.72 2.92
C ARG A 109 2.63 -18.14 1.50
N SER A 110 2.15 -17.44 0.50
CA SER A 110 2.69 -17.49 -0.87
C SER A 110 3.96 -16.65 -0.96
N SER A 111 4.97 -17.11 -1.70
CA SER A 111 6.28 -16.46 -1.80
C SER A 111 6.48 -15.76 -3.16
N HIS A 112 6.86 -14.50 -3.13
CA HIS A 112 7.29 -13.75 -4.31
C HIS A 112 8.69 -14.18 -4.75
N LEU A 113 9.60 -14.42 -3.80
CA LEU A 113 10.97 -14.83 -4.09
C LEU A 113 11.02 -16.19 -4.77
N ASP A 114 10.22 -17.17 -4.32
CA ASP A 114 10.19 -18.50 -4.96
C ASP A 114 9.78 -18.42 -6.44
N PHE A 115 8.85 -17.53 -6.77
CA PHE A 115 8.48 -17.28 -8.16
C PHE A 115 9.66 -16.71 -8.96
N VAL A 116 10.35 -15.69 -8.42
CA VAL A 116 11.50 -15.06 -9.09
C VAL A 116 12.66 -16.05 -9.23
N LEU A 117 12.93 -16.88 -8.22
CA LEU A 117 13.93 -17.94 -8.27
C LEU A 117 13.61 -19.01 -9.32
N GLY A 118 12.32 -19.28 -9.55
CA GLY A 118 11.88 -20.17 -10.64
C GLY A 118 12.18 -19.62 -12.03
N VAL A 119 12.25 -18.29 -12.19
CA VAL A 119 12.62 -17.61 -13.45
C VAL A 119 14.13 -17.39 -13.54
N TYR A 120 14.72 -16.88 -12.47
CA TYR A 120 16.15 -16.58 -12.34
C TYR A 120 16.71 -17.26 -11.09
N PRO A 121 17.28 -18.48 -11.19
CA PRO A 121 17.93 -19.14 -10.07
C PRO A 121 19.13 -18.35 -9.55
N ILE A 122 19.50 -18.55 -8.29
CA ILE A 122 20.72 -18.00 -7.69
C ILE A 122 21.70 -19.15 -7.43
N PRO A 123 22.93 -19.13 -8.00
CA PRO A 123 23.46 -18.12 -8.94
C PRO A 123 22.72 -18.12 -10.29
N THR A 124 22.60 -16.94 -10.89
CA THR A 124 22.03 -16.81 -12.23
C THR A 124 23.01 -17.39 -13.27
N PRO A 125 22.56 -18.22 -14.23
CA PRO A 125 23.40 -18.76 -15.25
C PRO A 125 24.09 -17.67 -16.09
N GLU A 126 25.28 -17.99 -16.58
CA GLU A 126 26.05 -17.10 -17.45
C GLU A 126 25.25 -16.76 -18.73
N GLY A 127 25.35 -15.51 -19.19
CA GLY A 127 24.66 -15.03 -20.39
C GLY A 127 23.18 -14.67 -20.19
N VAL A 128 22.62 -14.91 -19.02
CA VAL A 128 21.22 -14.53 -18.71
C VAL A 128 21.15 -13.06 -18.29
N THR A 129 20.39 -12.26 -19.05
CA THR A 129 20.07 -10.87 -18.67
C THR A 129 18.91 -10.85 -17.68
N VAL A 130 19.18 -10.41 -16.46
CA VAL A 130 18.16 -10.28 -15.41
C VAL A 130 17.37 -8.99 -15.63
N THR A 131 16.04 -9.10 -15.73
CA THR A 131 15.11 -7.96 -15.79
C THR A 131 14.25 -7.92 -14.55
N ILE A 132 13.56 -6.79 -14.34
CA ILE A 132 12.66 -6.60 -13.21
C ILE A 132 11.29 -7.29 -13.40
N ASP A 133 10.94 -7.70 -14.61
CA ASP A 133 9.61 -8.21 -14.97
C ASP A 133 9.09 -9.34 -14.07
N PRO A 134 9.91 -10.33 -13.65
CA PRO A 134 9.43 -11.37 -12.74
C PRO A 134 8.91 -10.87 -11.39
N LEU A 135 9.39 -9.71 -10.91
CA LEU A 135 8.81 -9.06 -9.73
C LEU A 135 7.35 -8.68 -9.97
N TYR A 136 7.05 -8.00 -11.09
CA TYR A 136 5.69 -7.58 -11.43
C TYR A 136 4.79 -8.79 -11.70
N GLN A 137 5.29 -9.78 -12.42
CA GLN A 137 4.58 -11.04 -12.67
C GLN A 137 4.24 -11.75 -11.36
N SER A 138 5.18 -11.82 -10.43
CA SER A 138 4.98 -12.37 -9.09
C SER A 138 3.87 -11.60 -8.34
N PHE A 139 3.92 -10.26 -8.35
CA PHE A 139 2.90 -9.45 -7.70
C PHE A 139 1.50 -9.74 -8.26
N TRP A 140 1.33 -9.68 -9.59
CA TRP A 140 0.03 -9.90 -10.21
C TRP A 140 -0.47 -11.33 -10.00
N ARG A 141 0.42 -12.32 -10.12
CA ARG A 141 0.05 -13.71 -9.83
C ARG A 141 -0.44 -13.87 -8.40
N GLN A 142 0.28 -13.36 -7.40
CA GLN A 142 -0.12 -13.46 -5.99
C GLN A 142 -1.42 -12.68 -5.71
N ALA A 143 -1.55 -11.47 -6.21
CA ALA A 143 -2.77 -10.67 -6.03
C ALA A 143 -4.04 -11.35 -6.56
N ILE A 144 -3.90 -12.17 -7.61
CA ILE A 144 -5.03 -12.77 -8.33
C ILE A 144 -5.29 -14.20 -7.88
N THR A 145 -4.26 -15.03 -7.75
CA THR A 145 -4.42 -16.49 -7.59
C THR A 145 -3.95 -17.05 -6.25
N ALA A 146 -3.25 -16.25 -5.43
CA ALA A 146 -2.73 -16.76 -4.17
C ALA A 146 -3.85 -17.23 -3.24
N PRO A 147 -3.66 -18.37 -2.53
CA PRO A 147 -4.63 -18.87 -1.57
C PRO A 147 -4.74 -18.01 -0.30
N ASP A 148 -3.78 -17.10 -0.05
CA ASP A 148 -3.67 -16.20 1.09
C ASP A 148 -3.98 -14.71 0.74
N PRO A 149 -5.12 -14.39 0.08
CA PRO A 149 -5.39 -13.06 -0.47
C PRO A 149 -5.40 -11.94 0.59
N LEU A 150 -5.83 -12.20 1.82
CA LEU A 150 -5.74 -11.21 2.90
C LEU A 150 -4.29 -10.85 3.22
N ARG A 151 -3.41 -11.85 3.35
CA ARG A 151 -1.99 -11.62 3.61
C ARG A 151 -1.35 -10.81 2.49
N GLN A 152 -1.63 -11.15 1.24
CA GLN A 152 -1.11 -10.43 0.08
C GLN A 152 -1.62 -8.98 0.04
N ARG A 153 -2.88 -8.73 0.41
CA ARG A 153 -3.45 -7.37 0.49
C ARG A 153 -2.81 -6.53 1.60
N VAL A 154 -2.57 -7.14 2.77
CA VAL A 154 -1.86 -6.48 3.88
C VAL A 154 -0.40 -6.24 3.50
N THR A 155 0.27 -7.19 2.85
CA THR A 155 1.63 -7.02 2.31
C THR A 155 1.70 -5.83 1.35
N TYR A 156 0.72 -5.68 0.46
CA TYR A 156 0.64 -4.53 -0.44
C TYR A 156 0.44 -3.21 0.33
N ALA A 157 -0.42 -3.18 1.36
CA ALA A 157 -0.57 -1.99 2.20
C ALA A 157 0.74 -1.64 2.93
N LEU A 158 1.41 -2.64 3.52
CA LEU A 158 2.71 -2.45 4.17
C LEU A 158 3.80 -1.97 3.20
N SER A 159 3.81 -2.44 1.95
CA SER A 159 4.77 -2.01 0.93
C SER A 159 4.60 -0.54 0.51
N GLN A 160 3.43 0.03 0.77
CA GLN A 160 3.13 1.45 0.52
C GLN A 160 3.44 2.34 1.74
N ILE A 161 3.60 1.75 2.92
CA ILE A 161 4.05 2.43 4.15
C ILE A 161 5.57 2.34 4.26
N LEU A 162 6.12 1.14 4.12
CA LEU A 162 7.54 0.80 4.22
C LEU A 162 8.11 0.70 2.79
N VAL A 163 8.25 1.86 2.14
CA VAL A 163 8.46 1.93 0.69
C VAL A 163 9.89 1.54 0.29
N THR A 164 10.00 0.66 -0.70
CA THR A 164 11.16 0.49 -1.58
C THR A 164 10.69 0.50 -3.03
N SER A 165 11.57 0.81 -3.99
CA SER A 165 11.11 1.03 -5.36
C SER A 165 12.02 0.44 -6.42
N ALA A 166 11.43 -0.22 -7.41
CA ALA A 166 12.08 -0.65 -8.66
C ALA A 166 12.34 0.53 -9.62
N ALA A 167 11.92 1.76 -9.29
CA ALA A 167 12.33 2.97 -10.01
C ALA A 167 13.73 3.45 -9.58
N ASP A 168 14.22 3.01 -8.42
CA ASP A 168 15.56 3.32 -7.94
C ASP A 168 16.63 2.64 -8.79
N ALA A 169 17.72 3.38 -9.09
CA ALA A 169 18.80 2.91 -9.97
C ALA A 169 19.50 1.64 -9.45
N ALA A 170 19.60 1.47 -8.12
CA ALA A 170 20.23 0.30 -7.52
C ALA A 170 19.31 -0.93 -7.50
N LEU A 171 17.99 -0.74 -7.59
CA LEU A 171 16.99 -1.79 -7.46
C LEU A 171 16.29 -2.16 -8.78
N GLN A 172 16.38 -1.33 -9.82
CA GLN A 172 15.71 -1.52 -11.12
C GLN A 172 16.06 -2.83 -11.84
N THR A 173 17.16 -3.46 -11.48
CA THR A 173 17.60 -4.77 -12.03
C THR A 173 17.76 -5.82 -10.92
N ALA A 174 17.08 -5.64 -9.79
CA ALA A 174 17.22 -6.51 -8.63
C ALA A 174 15.88 -7.20 -8.24
N PRO A 175 15.27 -8.01 -9.13
CA PRO A 175 13.98 -8.64 -8.87
C PRO A 175 14.00 -9.54 -7.63
N HIS A 176 15.08 -10.29 -7.38
CA HIS A 176 15.23 -11.12 -6.19
C HIS A 176 15.18 -10.30 -4.89
N THR A 177 15.90 -9.16 -4.88
CA THR A 177 15.98 -8.28 -3.70
C THR A 177 14.61 -7.69 -3.35
N LEU A 178 13.87 -7.23 -4.34
CA LEU A 178 12.54 -6.67 -4.13
C LEU A 178 11.48 -7.76 -3.84
N ALA A 179 11.60 -8.93 -4.45
CA ALA A 179 10.73 -10.06 -4.14
C ALA A 179 10.96 -10.58 -2.71
N SER A 180 12.21 -10.69 -2.25
CA SER A 180 12.53 -11.04 -0.86
C SER A 180 12.05 -9.96 0.13
N TYR A 181 12.02 -8.69 -0.30
CA TYR A 181 11.46 -7.62 0.51
C TYR A 181 9.95 -7.77 0.68
N LEU A 182 9.20 -8.05 -0.40
CA LEU A 182 7.77 -8.37 -0.30
C LEU A 182 7.53 -9.59 0.60
N ASP A 183 8.36 -10.61 0.48
CA ASP A 183 8.28 -11.78 1.36
C ASP A 183 8.55 -11.43 2.82
N THR A 184 9.48 -10.53 3.11
CA THR A 184 9.73 -10.02 4.46
C THR A 184 8.50 -9.32 5.03
N LEU A 185 7.85 -8.44 4.26
CA LEU A 185 6.59 -7.81 4.66
C LEU A 185 5.49 -8.86 4.88
N SER A 186 5.38 -9.85 4.00
CA SER A 186 4.40 -10.93 4.06
C SER A 186 4.59 -11.86 5.28
N ILE A 187 5.83 -12.16 5.64
CA ILE A 187 6.16 -12.95 6.84
C ILE A 187 5.62 -12.24 8.08
N HIS A 188 5.82 -10.93 8.17
CA HIS A 188 5.43 -10.13 9.33
C HIS A 188 4.02 -9.53 9.24
N ALA A 189 3.28 -9.74 8.15
CA ALA A 189 1.96 -9.14 7.92
C ALA A 189 0.94 -9.42 9.05
N PHE A 190 1.09 -10.53 9.77
CA PHE A 190 0.28 -10.93 10.92
C PHE A 190 1.13 -11.21 12.18
N GLY A 191 2.34 -10.64 12.23
CA GLY A 191 3.30 -10.77 13.31
C GLY A 191 3.42 -9.50 14.15
N SER A 192 4.60 -9.37 14.80
CA SER A 192 4.96 -8.18 15.58
C SER A 192 5.43 -7.04 14.68
N TYR A 193 4.90 -5.84 14.88
CA TYR A 193 5.38 -4.64 14.19
C TYR A 193 6.83 -4.30 14.58
N ARG A 194 7.25 -4.60 15.82
CA ARG A 194 8.63 -4.43 16.27
C ARG A 194 9.61 -5.29 15.45
N ASP A 195 9.23 -6.55 15.22
CA ASP A 195 10.04 -7.49 14.45
C ASP A 195 10.05 -7.10 12.97
N LEU A 196 8.92 -6.60 12.45
CA LEU A 196 8.84 -6.04 11.09
C LEU A 196 9.81 -4.87 10.91
N LEU A 197 9.84 -3.91 11.85
CA LEU A 197 10.78 -2.77 11.79
C LEU A 197 12.23 -3.25 11.77
N GLU A 198 12.58 -4.25 12.56
CA GLU A 198 13.94 -4.80 12.56
C GLU A 198 14.28 -5.52 11.26
N ALA A 199 13.37 -6.36 10.76
CA ALA A 199 13.54 -7.07 9.50
C ALA A 199 13.73 -6.09 8.33
N VAL A 200 12.92 -5.03 8.27
CA VAL A 200 13.03 -3.95 7.27
C VAL A 200 14.34 -3.18 7.42
N SER A 201 14.74 -2.82 8.66
CA SER A 201 16.00 -2.10 8.92
C SER A 201 17.24 -2.86 8.44
N LYS A 202 17.19 -4.19 8.48
CA LYS A 202 18.29 -5.05 8.05
C LYS A 202 18.14 -5.60 6.63
N HIS A 203 17.06 -5.26 5.93
CA HIS A 203 16.82 -5.78 4.59
C HIS A 203 17.68 -5.04 3.54
N PRO A 204 18.41 -5.74 2.65
CA PRO A 204 19.30 -5.09 1.68
C PRO A 204 18.56 -4.19 0.68
N ALA A 205 17.29 -4.47 0.34
CA ALA A 205 16.49 -3.57 -0.49
C ALA A 205 16.33 -2.19 0.17
N MET A 206 15.98 -2.18 1.46
CA MET A 206 15.84 -0.95 2.24
C MET A 206 17.19 -0.27 2.44
N GLY A 207 18.23 -1.06 2.74
CA GLY A 207 19.60 -0.55 2.90
C GLY A 207 20.13 0.14 1.65
N GLN A 208 19.80 -0.37 0.45
CA GLN A 208 20.15 0.29 -0.82
C GLN A 208 19.27 1.52 -1.07
N TYR A 209 17.97 1.40 -0.91
CA TYR A 209 17.01 2.45 -1.23
C TYR A 209 17.19 3.70 -0.35
N LEU A 210 17.43 3.54 0.95
CA LEU A 210 17.61 4.62 1.90
C LEU A 210 19.07 4.73 2.42
N THR A 211 20.03 4.26 1.64
CA THR A 211 21.48 4.49 1.80
C THR A 211 22.09 4.04 3.13
N SER A 212 21.38 3.17 3.89
CA SER A 212 21.92 2.61 5.13
C SER A 212 22.88 1.43 4.91
N LEU A 213 22.83 0.77 3.73
CA LEU A 213 23.80 -0.26 3.37
C LEU A 213 25.19 0.36 3.23
N ALA A 214 26.14 -0.15 3.99
CA ALA A 214 27.52 0.33 4.04
C ALA A 214 27.68 1.78 4.55
N ASN A 215 26.71 2.29 5.31
CA ASN A 215 26.84 3.55 6.04
C ASN A 215 27.94 3.43 7.11
N ARG A 216 28.85 4.40 7.18
CA ARG A 216 30.05 4.39 8.02
C ARG A 216 30.02 5.50 9.06
N GLY A 217 30.45 5.16 10.27
CA GLY A 217 30.64 6.13 11.35
C GLY A 217 32.02 6.08 11.99
N ASP A 218 32.95 5.33 11.39
CA ASP A 218 34.35 5.22 11.81
C ASP A 218 35.21 6.41 11.34
N GLY A 219 36.33 6.64 11.98
CA GLY A 219 37.33 7.62 11.54
C GLY A 219 36.83 9.06 11.46
N GLY A 220 35.85 9.44 12.28
CA GLY A 220 35.30 10.81 12.29
C GLY A 220 34.35 11.12 11.12
N ARG A 221 33.90 10.12 10.37
CA ARG A 221 32.90 10.28 9.30
C ARG A 221 31.56 10.67 9.87
N VAL A 222 30.85 11.55 9.15
CA VAL A 222 29.45 11.86 9.41
C VAL A 222 28.61 10.76 8.78
N PRO A 223 27.78 10.03 9.57
CA PRO A 223 26.87 9.02 9.04
C PRO A 223 25.83 9.61 8.09
N ASP A 224 25.40 8.82 7.11
CA ASP A 224 24.22 9.15 6.31
C ASP A 224 22.97 9.13 7.19
N GLU A 225 22.13 10.16 7.08
CA GLU A 225 20.97 10.40 7.93
C GLU A 225 19.66 9.89 7.31
N ASN A 226 19.67 9.47 6.04
CA ASN A 226 18.46 9.22 5.26
C ASN A 226 17.56 8.16 5.95
N TYR A 227 18.09 6.97 6.21
CA TYR A 227 17.31 5.93 6.89
C TYR A 227 16.87 6.33 8.30
N ALA A 228 17.73 7.02 9.06
CA ALA A 228 17.38 7.48 10.40
C ALA A 228 16.19 8.45 10.39
N ARG A 229 16.13 9.33 9.39
CA ARG A 229 15.01 10.24 9.18
C ARG A 229 13.73 9.46 8.85
N GLU A 230 13.80 8.57 7.87
CA GLU A 230 12.60 7.91 7.36
C GLU A 230 12.04 6.84 8.32
N VAL A 231 12.88 6.17 9.10
CA VAL A 231 12.38 5.23 10.12
C VAL A 231 11.57 5.95 11.21
N MET A 232 11.89 7.21 11.54
CA MET A 232 11.08 8.05 12.42
C MET A 232 9.87 8.63 11.68
N GLN A 233 10.09 9.29 10.56
CA GLN A 233 9.08 10.10 9.87
C GLN A 233 7.99 9.26 9.20
N LEU A 234 8.39 8.24 8.43
CA LEU A 234 7.45 7.48 7.57
C LEU A 234 7.11 6.10 8.12
N PHE A 235 8.00 5.51 8.91
CA PHE A 235 7.83 4.11 9.32
C PHE A 235 7.41 3.92 10.78
N SER A 236 7.39 4.97 11.63
CA SER A 236 7.04 4.75 13.03
C SER A 236 6.29 5.89 13.71
N ILE A 237 6.90 7.06 13.92
CA ILE A 237 6.36 8.07 14.82
C ILE A 237 5.79 9.32 14.14
N GLY A 238 6.11 9.56 12.87
CA GLY A 238 5.65 10.73 12.12
C GLY A 238 6.32 12.03 12.58
N LEU A 239 5.88 13.17 12.02
CA LEU A 239 6.48 14.49 12.28
C LEU A 239 5.94 15.15 13.54
N VAL A 240 4.68 14.92 13.90
CA VAL A 240 4.00 15.57 15.02
C VAL A 240 3.51 14.56 16.05
N GLN A 241 3.52 14.95 17.31
CA GLN A 241 2.98 14.12 18.38
C GLN A 241 1.46 13.98 18.23
N LEU A 242 0.98 12.75 18.43
CA LEU A 242 -0.43 12.39 18.26
C LEU A 242 -1.07 12.00 19.58
N ASN A 243 -2.35 12.30 19.70
CA ASN A 243 -3.25 11.63 20.63
C ASN A 243 -3.55 10.22 20.12
N ILE A 244 -4.12 9.36 20.96
CA ILE A 244 -4.42 7.98 20.58
C ILE A 244 -5.40 7.88 19.40
N ASP A 245 -6.22 8.89 19.22
CA ASP A 245 -7.20 9.02 18.14
C ASP A 245 -6.62 9.60 16.84
N GLY A 246 -5.31 9.77 16.77
CA GLY A 246 -4.60 10.28 15.60
C GLY A 246 -4.64 11.80 15.44
N THR A 247 -5.34 12.52 16.30
CA THR A 247 -5.30 13.99 16.27
C THR A 247 -3.97 14.54 16.78
N PRO A 248 -3.44 15.64 16.21
CA PRO A 248 -2.22 16.26 16.69
C PRO A 248 -2.32 16.73 18.15
N LYS A 249 -1.24 16.54 18.92
CA LYS A 249 -1.09 17.22 20.21
C LYS A 249 -0.68 18.66 19.96
N LEU A 250 -1.37 19.58 20.63
CA LEU A 250 -1.14 21.00 20.50
C LEU A 250 -0.60 21.59 21.80
N VAL A 251 0.38 22.49 21.69
CA VAL A 251 0.85 23.36 22.77
C VAL A 251 0.71 24.81 22.28
N ASN A 252 -0.03 25.62 22.99
CA ASN A 252 -0.39 26.98 22.59
C ASN A 252 -1.03 27.09 21.20
N GLY A 253 -1.76 26.04 20.76
CA GLY A 253 -2.44 25.98 19.47
C GLY A 253 -1.57 25.43 18.31
N GLU A 254 -0.27 25.18 18.55
CA GLU A 254 0.64 24.67 17.53
C GLU A 254 0.94 23.18 17.75
N PRO A 255 1.06 22.37 16.66
CA PRO A 255 1.48 20.98 16.75
C PRO A 255 2.87 20.83 17.37
N VAL A 256 3.06 19.78 18.16
CA VAL A 256 4.35 19.47 18.80
C VAL A 256 5.13 18.50 17.93
N ASP A 257 6.37 18.84 17.60
CA ASP A 257 7.26 17.94 16.85
C ASP A 257 7.58 16.66 17.63
N THR A 258 7.74 15.53 16.92
CA THR A 258 8.13 14.26 17.54
C THR A 258 9.62 14.13 17.79
N TYR A 259 10.44 14.73 16.96
CA TYR A 259 11.90 14.65 17.02
C TYR A 259 12.56 15.90 16.45
N SER A 260 13.81 16.09 16.79
CA SER A 260 14.68 17.19 16.33
C SER A 260 15.72 16.69 15.31
N MET A 261 16.48 17.62 14.74
CA MET A 261 17.64 17.30 13.89
C MET A 261 18.74 16.56 14.66
N ASP A 262 18.89 16.82 15.95
CA ASP A 262 19.90 16.14 16.78
C ASP A 262 19.51 14.68 17.05
N ASP A 263 18.21 14.38 17.18
CA ASP A 263 17.69 13.01 17.23
C ASP A 263 18.02 12.23 15.95
N ILE A 264 17.88 12.87 14.78
CA ILE A 264 18.26 12.25 13.50
C ILE A 264 19.74 11.92 13.47
N ARG A 265 20.61 12.87 13.85
CA ARG A 265 22.06 12.68 13.88
C ARG A 265 22.49 11.60 14.86
N GLY A 266 21.88 11.58 16.04
CA GLY A 266 22.11 10.56 17.05
C GLY A 266 21.70 9.17 16.57
N LEU A 267 20.51 9.07 15.98
CA LEU A 267 19.97 7.81 15.45
C LEU A 267 20.76 7.32 14.21
N ALA A 268 21.24 8.22 13.35
CA ALA A 268 22.06 7.86 12.18
C ALA A 268 23.32 7.07 12.57
N ARG A 269 23.94 7.37 13.72
CA ARG A 269 25.07 6.62 14.24
C ARG A 269 24.76 5.16 14.54
N VAL A 270 23.48 4.85 14.89
CA VAL A 270 23.01 3.46 15.15
C VAL A 270 23.06 2.63 13.87
N PHE A 271 22.69 3.23 12.75
CA PHE A 271 22.59 2.54 11.44
C PHE A 271 23.92 2.46 10.69
N THR A 272 25.06 2.70 11.35
CA THR A 272 26.39 2.53 10.77
C THR A 272 26.92 1.11 10.99
N GLY A 273 27.81 0.66 10.11
CA GLY A 273 28.45 -0.64 10.22
C GLY A 273 27.61 -1.83 9.71
N TRP A 274 26.47 -1.58 9.05
CA TRP A 274 25.64 -2.62 8.43
C TRP A 274 25.99 -2.73 6.95
N GLY A 275 26.37 -3.92 6.52
CA GLY A 275 26.80 -4.20 5.14
C GLY A 275 26.19 -5.46 4.59
N TRP A 276 26.60 -5.86 3.38
CA TRP A 276 26.12 -7.06 2.75
C TRP A 276 26.19 -8.29 3.65
N GLY A 277 25.11 -9.03 3.72
CA GLY A 277 25.10 -10.35 4.33
C GLY A 277 25.90 -11.38 3.54
N ASN A 278 26.30 -12.44 4.21
CA ASN A 278 26.85 -13.65 3.58
C ASN A 278 26.42 -14.87 4.40
N THR A 279 26.46 -16.05 3.78
CA THR A 279 26.10 -17.32 4.43
C THR A 279 27.15 -17.83 5.42
N GLY A 280 28.33 -17.17 5.46
CA GLY A 280 29.41 -17.43 6.41
C GLY A 280 29.64 -16.30 7.38
N THR A 281 30.83 -16.24 7.98
CA THR A 281 31.27 -15.18 8.88
C THR A 281 31.43 -13.86 8.12
N PRO A 282 31.03 -12.70 8.69
CA PRO A 282 31.30 -11.39 8.13
C PRO A 282 32.78 -11.22 7.78
N ASP A 283 33.06 -10.82 6.55
CA ASP A 283 34.43 -10.62 6.07
C ASP A 283 34.61 -9.20 5.52
N PRO A 284 35.14 -8.29 6.33
CA PRO A 284 35.34 -6.90 5.93
C PRO A 284 36.48 -6.71 4.90
N VAL A 285 37.42 -7.64 4.84
CA VAL A 285 38.64 -7.51 4.01
C VAL A 285 38.33 -7.75 2.53
N ASN A 286 37.39 -8.63 2.24
CA ASN A 286 37.02 -9.02 0.86
C ASN A 286 35.91 -8.17 0.24
N GLY A 287 35.68 -6.94 0.70
CA GLY A 287 34.73 -6.01 0.10
C GLY A 287 33.25 -6.33 0.37
N ARG A 288 32.95 -7.21 1.33
CA ARG A 288 31.57 -7.61 1.65
C ARG A 288 30.77 -6.53 2.37
N PHE A 289 31.43 -5.53 2.93
CA PHE A 289 30.72 -4.43 3.62
C PHE A 289 29.85 -3.61 2.66
N GLY A 290 30.47 -3.07 1.59
CA GLY A 290 29.75 -2.26 0.60
C GLY A 290 30.22 -2.50 -0.83
N GLY A 291 31.21 -3.36 -1.03
CA GLY A 291 31.82 -3.60 -2.33
C GLY A 291 30.95 -4.44 -3.29
N ASN A 292 31.22 -4.26 -4.58
CA ASN A 292 30.57 -5.01 -5.66
C ASN A 292 31.16 -6.40 -5.87
N ASN A 293 32.09 -6.85 -5.04
CA ASN A 293 32.70 -8.16 -5.23
C ASN A 293 31.67 -9.28 -4.97
N PRO A 294 31.35 -10.11 -5.96
CA PRO A 294 30.21 -11.03 -5.94
C PRO A 294 30.51 -12.32 -5.18
N GLN A 295 30.85 -12.24 -3.89
CA GLN A 295 31.32 -13.42 -3.17
C GLN A 295 30.23 -14.28 -2.57
N ASP A 296 29.04 -13.73 -2.32
CA ASP A 296 27.87 -14.51 -1.93
C ASP A 296 26.69 -14.13 -2.84
N PRO A 297 26.24 -15.06 -3.68
CA PRO A 297 25.12 -14.81 -4.57
C PRO A 297 23.81 -14.53 -3.79
N MET A 298 23.70 -15.02 -2.54
CA MET A 298 22.53 -14.79 -1.68
C MET A 298 22.52 -13.43 -0.99
N ARG A 299 23.62 -12.64 -1.04
CA ARG A 299 23.74 -11.36 -0.32
C ARG A 299 22.57 -10.38 -0.56
N ARG A 300 21.92 -10.49 -1.71
CA ARG A 300 20.81 -9.61 -2.10
C ARG A 300 19.46 -9.99 -1.51
N VAL A 301 19.37 -11.18 -0.90
CA VAL A 301 18.11 -11.73 -0.34
C VAL A 301 18.20 -12.08 1.14
N ILE A 302 19.42 -12.13 1.70
CA ILE A 302 19.63 -12.33 3.13
C ILE A 302 19.81 -11.00 3.87
N PRO A 303 19.51 -10.90 5.16
CA PRO A 303 19.67 -9.68 5.93
C PRO A 303 21.10 -9.15 5.93
N MET A 304 21.26 -7.82 5.99
CA MET A 304 22.55 -7.17 6.22
C MET A 304 23.19 -7.68 7.52
N GLN A 305 24.50 -7.78 7.52
CA GLN A 305 25.31 -8.19 8.68
C GLN A 305 26.09 -7.01 9.26
N PHE A 306 26.48 -7.14 10.52
CA PHE A 306 27.20 -6.11 11.25
C PHE A 306 28.72 -6.27 11.09
N TYR A 307 29.40 -5.15 10.81
CA TYR A 307 30.84 -5.00 10.63
C TYR A 307 31.35 -3.94 11.63
N ALA A 308 31.85 -4.39 12.77
CA ALA A 308 32.14 -3.57 13.94
C ALA A 308 33.13 -2.40 13.65
N GLN A 309 34.11 -2.62 12.77
CA GLN A 309 35.12 -1.60 12.44
C GLN A 309 34.57 -0.39 11.67
N TYR A 310 33.36 -0.47 11.13
CA TYR A 310 32.70 0.63 10.40
C TYR A 310 31.58 1.28 11.22
N HIS A 311 31.32 0.76 12.42
CA HIS A 311 30.32 1.33 13.31
C HIS A 311 30.84 2.58 14.03
N SER A 312 29.95 3.52 14.29
CA SER A 312 30.28 4.74 15.06
C SER A 312 30.62 4.38 16.51
N PRO A 313 31.83 4.69 16.99
CA PRO A 313 32.19 4.47 18.38
C PRO A 313 31.60 5.51 19.34
N LEU A 314 31.01 6.60 18.81
CA LEU A 314 30.51 7.71 19.59
C LEU A 314 29.23 7.38 20.34
N GLU A 315 28.94 8.13 21.38
CA GLU A 315 27.64 8.14 22.05
C GLU A 315 26.53 8.49 21.05
N LYS A 316 25.35 7.91 21.23
CA LYS A 316 24.17 8.11 20.39
C LYS A 316 23.02 8.61 21.24
N GLN A 317 22.56 9.83 20.97
CA GLN A 317 21.41 10.43 21.66
C GLN A 317 20.27 10.65 20.69
N PHE A 318 19.07 10.15 21.02
CA PHE A 318 17.86 10.29 20.22
C PHE A 318 16.62 10.05 21.09
N LEU A 319 15.57 10.81 20.89
CA LEU A 319 14.27 10.67 21.59
C LEU A 319 14.40 10.54 23.13
N GLY A 320 15.30 11.30 23.73
CA GLY A 320 15.59 11.24 25.16
C GLY A 320 16.36 10.01 25.63
N ILE A 321 16.78 9.12 24.71
CA ILE A 321 17.56 7.92 24.99
C ILE A 321 19.05 8.19 24.76
N THR A 322 19.90 7.71 25.64
CA THR A 322 21.36 7.72 25.47
C THR A 322 21.87 6.28 25.35
N VAL A 323 22.51 5.97 24.23
CA VAL A 323 23.27 4.74 24.03
C VAL A 323 24.75 5.09 24.21
N PRO A 324 25.44 4.52 25.23
CA PRO A 324 26.81 4.87 25.56
C PRO A 324 27.80 4.68 24.39
N ALA A 325 28.86 5.45 24.39
CA ALA A 325 30.00 5.27 23.49
C ALA A 325 30.55 3.82 23.59
N GLY A 326 30.96 3.25 22.47
CA GLY A 326 31.49 1.89 22.40
C GLY A 326 30.44 0.77 22.44
N THR A 327 29.14 1.09 22.56
CA THR A 327 28.08 0.07 22.46
C THR A 327 28.09 -0.62 21.09
N ALA A 328 28.05 -1.96 21.07
CA ALA A 328 28.04 -2.74 19.85
C ALA A 328 26.78 -2.46 19.00
N GLY A 329 26.92 -2.43 17.67
CA GLY A 329 25.84 -2.08 16.75
C GLY A 329 24.56 -2.89 16.90
N PRO A 330 24.57 -4.22 17.04
CA PRO A 330 23.35 -4.98 17.29
C PRO A 330 22.59 -4.57 18.55
N GLN A 331 23.32 -4.25 19.64
CA GLN A 331 22.71 -3.75 20.87
C GLN A 331 22.19 -2.32 20.70
N ALA A 332 22.92 -1.46 20.03
CA ALA A 332 22.49 -0.09 19.72
C ALA A 332 21.21 -0.11 18.84
N LEU A 333 21.17 -0.97 17.80
CA LEU A 333 20.01 -1.15 16.93
C LEU A 333 18.79 -1.63 17.73
N LYS A 334 18.97 -2.64 18.58
CA LYS A 334 17.89 -3.15 19.43
C LYS A 334 17.31 -2.02 20.31
N THR A 335 18.17 -1.28 21.01
CA THR A 335 17.76 -0.16 21.86
C THR A 335 17.00 0.90 21.07
N ALA A 336 17.47 1.26 19.88
CA ALA A 336 16.83 2.26 19.03
C ALA A 336 15.46 1.81 18.54
N LEU A 337 15.33 0.58 18.05
CA LEU A 337 14.07 0.07 17.55
C LEU A 337 13.06 -0.18 18.67
N ASP A 338 13.52 -0.57 19.87
CA ASP A 338 12.66 -0.69 21.05
C ASP A 338 12.14 0.69 21.49
N ALA A 339 12.98 1.73 21.46
CA ALA A 339 12.59 3.10 21.77
C ALA A 339 11.54 3.62 20.76
N LEU A 340 11.80 3.48 19.47
CA LEU A 340 10.85 3.84 18.41
C LEU A 340 9.53 3.09 18.58
N PHE A 341 9.57 1.77 18.73
CA PHE A 341 8.38 0.96 18.86
C PHE A 341 7.55 1.29 20.11
N SER A 342 8.21 1.67 21.21
CA SER A 342 7.54 2.04 22.47
C SER A 342 6.95 3.45 22.45
N HIS A 343 7.32 4.28 21.45
CA HIS A 343 6.82 5.64 21.35
C HIS A 343 5.30 5.68 21.22
N PRO A 344 4.59 6.57 21.95
CA PRO A 344 3.13 6.64 21.95
C PRO A 344 2.49 6.82 20.56
N ASN A 345 3.18 7.50 19.65
CA ASN A 345 2.68 7.78 18.31
C ASN A 345 2.54 6.56 17.41
N VAL A 346 3.30 5.46 17.65
CA VAL A 346 3.33 4.34 16.69
C VAL A 346 1.94 3.71 16.52
N GLY A 347 1.20 3.54 17.62
CA GLY A 347 -0.17 3.00 17.55
C GLY A 347 -1.08 3.81 16.65
N PRO A 348 -1.37 5.09 16.95
CA PRO A 348 -2.23 5.93 16.11
C PRO A 348 -1.67 6.16 14.70
N PHE A 349 -0.35 6.28 14.53
CA PHE A 349 0.28 6.45 13.23
C PHE A 349 0.01 5.24 12.32
N ILE A 350 0.33 4.03 12.77
CA ILE A 350 0.16 2.81 11.97
C ILE A 350 -1.32 2.48 11.77
N ALA A 351 -2.17 2.70 12.79
CA ALA A 351 -3.61 2.55 12.65
C ALA A 351 -4.15 3.42 11.51
N THR A 352 -3.83 4.72 11.51
CA THR A 352 -4.25 5.65 10.44
C THR A 352 -3.78 5.17 9.07
N ARG A 353 -2.50 4.77 8.93
CA ARG A 353 -1.96 4.32 7.64
C ARG A 353 -2.64 3.06 7.12
N LEU A 354 -2.85 2.06 7.98
CA LEU A 354 -3.54 0.83 7.57
C LEU A 354 -5.00 1.12 7.17
N ILE A 355 -5.72 1.94 7.93
CA ILE A 355 -7.10 2.33 7.58
C ILE A 355 -7.11 3.05 6.22
N GLN A 356 -6.21 4.01 6.01
CA GLN A 356 -6.12 4.78 4.76
C GLN A 356 -5.80 3.89 3.55
N HIS A 357 -4.94 2.89 3.69
CA HIS A 357 -4.62 1.99 2.59
C HIS A 357 -5.70 0.94 2.33
N MET A 358 -6.48 0.54 3.32
CA MET A 358 -7.41 -0.59 3.18
C MET A 358 -8.88 -0.17 3.07
N VAL A 359 -9.31 0.88 3.78
CA VAL A 359 -10.73 1.16 4.01
C VAL A 359 -11.16 2.53 3.51
N ILE A 360 -10.70 3.62 4.12
CA ILE A 360 -11.20 4.99 3.90
C ILE A 360 -10.08 6.04 4.05
N SER A 361 -10.13 7.12 3.26
CA SER A 361 -9.10 8.17 3.30
C SER A 361 -9.12 9.02 4.57
N ASN A 362 -10.31 9.29 5.11
CA ASN A 362 -10.51 10.13 6.30
C ASN A 362 -11.25 9.34 7.38
N PRO A 363 -10.55 8.46 8.14
CA PRO A 363 -11.16 7.79 9.27
C PRO A 363 -11.53 8.80 10.36
N SER A 364 -12.63 8.56 11.10
CA SER A 364 -12.92 9.37 12.27
C SER A 364 -11.83 9.19 13.35
N PRO A 365 -11.62 10.20 14.22
CA PRO A 365 -10.75 10.05 15.37
C PRO A 365 -11.12 8.84 16.25
N ALA A 366 -12.41 8.55 16.39
CA ALA A 366 -12.89 7.40 17.15
C ALA A 366 -12.45 6.06 16.52
N TYR A 367 -12.50 5.94 15.19
CA TYR A 367 -12.02 4.73 14.49
C TYR A 367 -10.51 4.54 14.70
N VAL A 368 -9.73 5.62 14.47
CA VAL A 368 -8.27 5.57 14.71
C VAL A 368 -7.97 5.16 16.15
N GLY A 369 -8.68 5.77 17.13
CA GLY A 369 -8.47 5.47 18.54
C GLY A 369 -8.76 4.01 18.91
N ARG A 370 -9.83 3.42 18.36
CA ARG A 370 -10.13 1.99 18.58
C ARG A 370 -9.06 1.07 18.02
N VAL A 371 -8.60 1.31 16.80
CA VAL A 371 -7.54 0.50 16.17
C VAL A 371 -6.20 0.71 16.87
N ALA A 372 -5.86 1.95 17.23
CA ALA A 372 -4.64 2.27 17.97
C ALA A 372 -4.61 1.63 19.36
N ALA A 373 -5.75 1.56 20.05
CA ALA A 373 -5.87 0.86 21.32
C ALA A 373 -5.54 -0.64 21.17
N VAL A 374 -6.06 -1.30 20.13
CA VAL A 374 -5.74 -2.70 19.83
C VAL A 374 -4.27 -2.89 19.43
N PHE A 375 -3.67 -1.94 18.69
CA PHE A 375 -2.24 -1.97 18.42
C PHE A 375 -1.41 -1.84 19.70
N ASN A 376 -1.83 -0.99 20.63
CA ASN A 376 -1.14 -0.78 21.90
C ASN A 376 -1.28 -1.96 22.85
N ASP A 377 -2.42 -2.64 22.83
CA ASP A 377 -2.70 -3.86 23.59
C ASP A 377 -3.76 -4.69 22.86
N ASN A 378 -3.40 -5.88 22.40
CA ASN A 378 -4.31 -6.80 21.71
C ASN A 378 -5.32 -7.51 22.65
N GLY A 379 -5.48 -7.05 23.88
CA GLY A 379 -6.30 -7.66 24.93
C GLY A 379 -5.59 -8.80 25.71
N LYS A 380 -4.29 -9.02 25.43
CA LYS A 380 -3.44 -10.03 26.08
C LYS A 380 -2.11 -9.43 26.56
N GLY A 381 -2.00 -8.11 26.68
CA GLY A 381 -0.79 -7.40 27.05
C GLY A 381 0.28 -7.37 25.95
N VAL A 382 -0.07 -7.60 24.67
CA VAL A 382 0.89 -7.60 23.57
C VAL A 382 0.68 -6.36 22.71
N ARG A 383 1.71 -5.52 22.62
CA ARG A 383 1.77 -4.35 21.74
C ARG A 383 2.25 -4.73 20.34
N GLY A 384 1.71 -4.09 19.30
CA GLY A 384 2.16 -4.21 17.92
C GLY A 384 1.78 -5.54 17.25
N ASP A 385 0.77 -6.24 17.74
CA ASP A 385 0.19 -7.41 17.10
C ASP A 385 -0.56 -6.99 15.83
N LEU A 386 0.07 -7.18 14.67
CA LEU A 386 -0.53 -6.82 13.38
C LEU A 386 -1.73 -7.69 13.02
N LYS A 387 -1.78 -8.95 13.48
CA LYS A 387 -2.97 -9.80 13.29
C LYS A 387 -4.19 -9.17 13.94
N ALA A 388 -4.07 -8.79 15.22
CA ALA A 388 -5.13 -8.12 15.96
C ALA A 388 -5.47 -6.75 15.35
N THR A 389 -4.46 -5.98 14.96
CA THR A 389 -4.62 -4.65 14.35
C THR A 389 -5.38 -4.72 13.02
N VAL A 390 -5.00 -5.62 12.10
CA VAL A 390 -5.69 -5.82 10.82
C VAL A 390 -7.14 -6.24 11.03
N ARG A 391 -7.39 -7.13 12.01
CA ARG A 391 -8.77 -7.49 12.39
C ARG A 391 -9.55 -6.27 12.86
N ALA A 392 -8.97 -5.42 13.72
CA ALA A 392 -9.61 -4.20 14.20
C ALA A 392 -9.89 -3.21 13.05
N VAL A 393 -8.98 -3.06 12.10
CA VAL A 393 -9.20 -2.24 10.89
C VAL A 393 -10.41 -2.72 10.10
N LEU A 394 -10.52 -4.03 9.83
CA LEU A 394 -11.54 -4.56 8.93
C LEU A 394 -12.91 -4.75 9.59
N PHE A 395 -12.98 -4.87 10.91
CA PHE A 395 -14.21 -5.13 11.65
C PHE A 395 -14.74 -3.93 12.39
N ASP A 396 -14.09 -2.78 12.27
CA ASP A 396 -14.62 -1.56 12.85
C ASP A 396 -16.00 -1.21 12.27
N PRO A 397 -16.94 -0.68 13.06
CA PRO A 397 -18.25 -0.25 12.55
C PRO A 397 -18.17 0.66 11.32
N GLU A 398 -17.18 1.55 11.25
CA GLU A 398 -16.98 2.44 10.08
C GLU A 398 -16.42 1.70 8.86
N ALA A 399 -15.72 0.57 9.04
CA ALA A 399 -15.28 -0.28 7.94
C ALA A 399 -16.41 -1.13 7.37
N VAL A 400 -17.29 -1.67 8.22
CA VAL A 400 -18.36 -2.59 7.78
C VAL A 400 -19.63 -1.89 7.33
N THR A 401 -19.86 -0.63 7.74
CA THR A 401 -21.02 0.16 7.34
C THR A 401 -20.70 1.05 6.14
N PRO A 402 -21.46 1.01 5.04
CA PRO A 402 -21.26 1.91 3.92
C PRO A 402 -21.39 3.37 4.35
N VAL A 403 -20.46 4.21 3.93
CA VAL A 403 -20.51 5.65 4.16
C VAL A 403 -21.40 6.32 3.10
N ALA A 404 -22.20 7.31 3.52
CA ALA A 404 -23.22 7.91 2.67
C ALA A 404 -22.86 9.31 2.14
N GLY A 405 -21.93 10.00 2.78
CA GLY A 405 -21.57 11.37 2.44
C GLY A 405 -20.87 11.51 1.08
N PRO A 406 -21.01 12.67 0.42
CA PRO A 406 -20.36 12.91 -0.87
C PRO A 406 -18.83 13.02 -0.77
N SER A 407 -18.31 13.43 0.40
CA SER A 407 -16.89 13.59 0.68
C SER A 407 -16.25 12.36 1.34
N GLU A 408 -17.05 11.32 1.60
CA GLU A 408 -16.61 10.11 2.29
C GLU A 408 -16.20 9.02 1.31
N GLY A 409 -15.29 8.17 1.76
CA GLY A 409 -14.77 7.05 0.98
C GLY A 409 -13.28 7.18 0.69
N LYS A 410 -12.83 6.39 -0.27
CA LYS A 410 -11.45 6.32 -0.73
C LYS A 410 -11.43 6.19 -2.25
N LEU A 411 -10.69 7.04 -2.95
CA LEU A 411 -10.46 6.82 -4.37
C LEU A 411 -9.65 5.52 -4.54
N ARG A 412 -10.21 4.54 -5.25
CA ARG A 412 -9.51 3.27 -5.47
C ARG A 412 -8.24 3.49 -6.28
N GLU A 413 -7.16 2.93 -5.83
CA GLU A 413 -5.90 2.92 -6.57
C GLU A 413 -6.08 2.24 -7.93
N PRO A 414 -5.46 2.75 -9.00
CA PRO A 414 -5.55 2.15 -10.33
C PRO A 414 -5.15 0.67 -10.37
N THR A 415 -4.12 0.28 -9.62
CA THR A 415 -3.72 -1.13 -9.43
C THR A 415 -4.86 -1.98 -8.87
N LEU A 416 -5.58 -1.47 -7.86
CA LEU A 416 -6.72 -2.18 -7.27
C LEU A 416 -7.93 -2.24 -8.20
N ARG A 417 -8.14 -1.21 -9.05
CA ARG A 417 -9.21 -1.22 -10.07
C ARG A 417 -8.98 -2.33 -11.09
N LEU A 418 -7.75 -2.46 -11.59
CA LEU A 418 -7.39 -3.52 -12.54
C LEU A 418 -7.51 -4.90 -11.90
N ALA A 419 -6.98 -5.08 -10.68
CA ALA A 419 -7.08 -6.34 -9.94
C ALA A 419 -8.54 -6.76 -9.68
N ALA A 420 -9.41 -5.79 -9.32
CA ALA A 420 -10.83 -6.05 -9.12
C ALA A 420 -11.50 -6.59 -10.38
N TRP A 421 -11.19 -6.02 -11.57
CA TRP A 421 -11.70 -6.54 -12.83
C TRP A 421 -11.20 -7.96 -13.11
N ILE A 422 -9.89 -8.21 -12.96
CA ILE A 422 -9.30 -9.53 -13.19
C ILE A 422 -9.98 -10.59 -12.32
N ARG A 423 -10.21 -10.30 -11.04
CA ARG A 423 -10.82 -11.22 -10.08
C ARG A 423 -12.31 -11.39 -10.30
N ALA A 424 -13.05 -10.30 -10.54
CA ALA A 424 -14.51 -10.34 -10.72
C ALA A 424 -14.95 -11.18 -11.92
N PHE A 425 -14.14 -11.20 -12.97
CA PHE A 425 -14.42 -11.94 -14.21
C PHE A 425 -13.51 -13.15 -14.43
N GLY A 426 -12.91 -13.68 -13.36
CA GLY A 426 -12.15 -14.93 -13.40
C GLY A 426 -11.05 -14.97 -14.45
N ALA A 427 -10.35 -13.83 -14.66
CA ALA A 427 -9.35 -13.76 -15.70
C ALA A 427 -8.18 -14.71 -15.43
N THR A 428 -7.73 -15.39 -16.47
CA THR A 428 -6.64 -16.36 -16.43
C THR A 428 -5.47 -15.90 -17.29
N SER A 429 -4.26 -16.33 -16.93
CA SER A 429 -3.05 -16.09 -17.71
C SER A 429 -2.75 -17.28 -18.61
N ALA A 430 -2.59 -17.03 -19.92
CA ALA A 430 -2.26 -18.07 -20.89
C ALA A 430 -0.84 -18.66 -20.64
N SER A 431 0.09 -17.83 -20.16
CA SER A 431 1.43 -18.28 -19.79
C SER A 431 1.53 -18.86 -18.37
N GLY A 432 0.52 -18.67 -17.53
CA GLY A 432 0.56 -18.94 -16.09
C GLY A 432 1.36 -17.92 -15.26
N ASN A 433 2.01 -16.94 -15.91
CA ASN A 433 2.94 -16.01 -15.28
C ASN A 433 2.35 -14.59 -15.06
N PHE A 434 1.13 -14.30 -15.54
CA PHE A 434 0.53 -12.98 -15.43
C PHE A 434 1.49 -11.86 -15.93
N ARG A 435 1.87 -11.91 -17.21
CA ARG A 435 2.87 -11.03 -17.84
C ARG A 435 2.40 -9.58 -17.94
N ILE A 436 1.99 -9.01 -16.82
CA ILE A 436 1.63 -7.60 -16.67
C ILE A 436 2.88 -6.88 -16.17
N GLY A 437 3.43 -6.00 -16.98
CA GLY A 437 4.64 -5.24 -16.70
C GLY A 437 4.36 -3.86 -16.10
N VAL A 438 5.17 -2.88 -16.47
CA VAL A 438 5.04 -1.48 -16.03
C VAL A 438 3.80 -0.84 -16.64
N LEU A 439 2.97 -0.21 -15.81
CA LEU A 439 1.70 0.41 -16.17
C LEU A 439 1.68 1.94 -15.88
N ASP A 440 2.83 2.57 -15.66
CA ASP A 440 2.93 3.97 -15.28
C ASP A 440 2.23 4.91 -16.29
N ASN A 441 2.35 4.63 -17.59
CA ASN A 441 1.72 5.44 -18.63
C ASN A 441 0.20 5.20 -18.76
N GLN A 442 -0.29 4.04 -18.36
CA GLN A 442 -1.70 3.63 -18.49
C GLN A 442 -2.50 3.91 -17.22
N LEU A 443 -1.90 3.62 -16.08
CA LEU A 443 -2.53 3.69 -14.77
C LEU A 443 -1.93 4.75 -13.85
N SER A 444 -0.81 5.38 -14.20
CA SER A 444 0.00 6.24 -13.33
C SER A 444 0.46 5.53 -12.05
N GLN A 445 0.43 4.21 -12.04
CA GLN A 445 0.82 3.38 -10.91
C GLN A 445 1.26 1.99 -11.36
N THR A 446 2.42 1.54 -10.87
CA THR A 446 2.90 0.15 -10.99
C THR A 446 3.30 -0.33 -9.59
N PRO A 447 2.85 -1.51 -9.12
CA PRO A 447 3.26 -2.04 -7.82
C PRO A 447 4.78 -2.07 -7.67
N MET A 448 5.28 -1.70 -6.49
CA MET A 448 6.72 -1.67 -6.17
C MET A 448 7.58 -0.75 -7.06
N ARG A 449 6.98 0.27 -7.69
CA ARG A 449 7.68 1.21 -8.56
C ARG A 449 7.38 2.68 -8.20
N ALA A 450 7.16 2.96 -6.95
CA ALA A 450 6.88 4.31 -6.47
C ALA A 450 7.99 5.31 -6.87
N PRO A 451 7.64 6.57 -7.22
CA PRO A 451 8.62 7.56 -7.65
C PRO A 451 9.51 8.09 -6.50
N SER A 452 9.09 7.91 -5.26
CA SER A 452 9.83 8.35 -4.08
C SER A 452 9.46 7.52 -2.84
N VAL A 453 10.16 7.77 -1.72
CA VAL A 453 9.86 7.16 -0.41
C VAL A 453 8.47 7.55 0.12
N PHE A 454 7.87 8.62 -0.41
CA PHE A 454 6.49 9.02 -0.10
C PHE A 454 5.42 8.23 -0.87
N ASN A 455 5.79 7.12 -1.48
CA ASN A 455 4.93 6.32 -2.37
C ASN A 455 4.51 7.10 -3.64
N TYR A 456 3.46 6.66 -4.31
CA TYR A 456 2.82 7.34 -5.43
C TYR A 456 2.04 8.59 -5.00
N PHE A 457 1.57 8.61 -3.77
CA PHE A 457 0.80 9.70 -3.18
C PHE A 457 1.07 9.79 -1.67
N ARG A 458 1.17 11.04 -1.20
CA ARG A 458 1.38 11.32 0.22
C ARG A 458 0.08 11.07 0.99
N PRO A 459 0.12 10.41 2.14
CA PRO A 459 -1.09 10.14 2.94
C PRO A 459 -1.87 11.38 3.37
N GLY A 460 -1.19 12.51 3.51
CA GLY A 460 -1.81 13.80 3.83
C GLY A 460 -2.09 14.70 2.62
N PHE A 461 -2.11 14.15 1.39
CA PHE A 461 -2.38 14.98 0.21
C PHE A 461 -3.83 15.47 0.21
N VAL A 462 -3.98 16.78 0.07
CA VAL A 462 -5.27 17.48 -0.10
C VAL A 462 -5.31 18.05 -1.51
N PRO A 463 -6.30 17.68 -2.36
CA PRO A 463 -6.40 18.22 -3.70
C PRO A 463 -6.67 19.74 -3.67
N PRO A 464 -5.78 20.57 -4.24
CA PRO A 464 -5.94 22.02 -4.14
C PRO A 464 -7.18 22.52 -4.92
N ASN A 465 -7.79 23.60 -4.44
CA ASN A 465 -8.95 24.26 -5.06
C ASN A 465 -10.19 23.36 -5.21
N THR A 466 -10.41 22.46 -4.27
CA THR A 466 -11.57 21.54 -4.23
C THR A 466 -12.40 21.73 -2.99
N SER A 467 -13.62 21.18 -2.98
CA SER A 467 -14.45 21.10 -1.78
C SER A 467 -13.78 20.27 -0.66
N LEU A 468 -12.94 19.30 -1.02
CA LEU A 468 -12.15 18.54 -0.05
C LEU A 468 -11.12 19.43 0.64
N ALA A 469 -10.48 20.34 -0.10
CA ALA A 469 -9.56 21.32 0.52
C ALA A 469 -10.29 22.28 1.48
N THR A 470 -11.49 22.74 1.09
CA THR A 470 -12.31 23.59 1.97
C THR A 470 -12.74 22.86 3.24
N ALA A 471 -12.95 21.55 3.15
CA ALA A 471 -13.32 20.70 4.28
C ALA A 471 -12.11 20.12 5.04
N GLU A 472 -10.88 20.47 4.67
CA GLU A 472 -9.62 19.96 5.21
C GLU A 472 -9.49 18.41 5.15
N LEU A 473 -10.10 17.80 4.12
CA LEU A 473 -10.11 16.36 3.92
C LEU A 473 -8.98 15.91 3.01
N VAL A 474 -8.26 14.87 3.42
CA VAL A 474 -7.23 14.27 2.58
C VAL A 474 -7.83 13.35 1.52
N ALA A 475 -7.19 13.30 0.36
CA ALA A 475 -7.54 12.38 -0.72
C ALA A 475 -6.25 11.94 -1.43
N PRO A 476 -5.46 11.04 -0.82
CA PRO A 476 -4.10 10.71 -1.24
C PRO A 476 -4.01 10.32 -2.72
N GLU A 477 -4.88 9.45 -3.18
CA GLU A 477 -4.85 8.88 -4.53
C GLU A 477 -5.16 9.91 -5.62
N PHE A 478 -5.72 11.08 -5.27
CA PHE A 478 -5.88 12.18 -6.22
C PHE A 478 -4.55 12.80 -6.64
N GLN A 479 -3.45 12.58 -5.91
CA GLN A 479 -2.13 13.09 -6.30
C GLN A 479 -1.64 12.51 -7.64
N ILE A 480 -2.10 11.32 -8.02
CA ILE A 480 -1.81 10.70 -9.33
C ILE A 480 -3.01 10.76 -10.29
N THR A 481 -4.02 11.57 -9.98
CA THR A 481 -5.24 11.70 -10.78
C THR A 481 -5.28 13.09 -11.42
N HIS A 482 -5.05 13.13 -12.71
CA HIS A 482 -5.06 14.34 -13.54
C HIS A 482 -5.64 14.01 -14.94
N GLU A 483 -5.85 15.00 -15.79
CA GLU A 483 -6.54 14.83 -17.07
C GLU A 483 -5.97 13.69 -17.91
N ILE A 484 -4.62 13.62 -18.00
CA ILE A 484 -3.94 12.58 -18.80
C ILE A 484 -4.18 11.20 -18.18
N SER A 485 -4.06 11.06 -16.85
CA SER A 485 -4.22 9.76 -16.18
C SER A 485 -5.66 9.25 -16.24
N VAL A 486 -6.66 10.16 -16.17
CA VAL A 486 -8.08 9.79 -16.30
C VAL A 486 -8.36 9.28 -17.72
N ALA A 487 -7.89 10.00 -18.75
CA ALA A 487 -8.05 9.57 -20.13
C ALA A 487 -7.29 8.27 -20.42
N ALA A 488 -6.06 8.15 -19.92
CA ALA A 488 -5.23 6.96 -20.08
C ALA A 488 -5.89 5.73 -19.44
N TYR A 489 -6.41 5.87 -18.20
CA TYR A 489 -7.16 4.80 -17.52
C TYR A 489 -8.38 4.35 -18.33
N ALA A 490 -9.21 5.29 -18.80
CA ALA A 490 -10.41 4.96 -19.55
C ALA A 490 -10.09 4.21 -20.86
N ASN A 491 -9.11 4.71 -21.63
CA ASN A 491 -8.66 4.08 -22.88
C ASN A 491 -8.03 2.70 -22.61
N PHE A 492 -7.21 2.59 -21.58
CA PHE A 492 -6.58 1.34 -21.19
C PHE A 492 -7.62 0.29 -20.81
N MET A 493 -8.58 0.63 -19.93
CA MET A 493 -9.62 -0.31 -19.51
C MET A 493 -10.53 -0.74 -20.66
N GLN A 494 -10.83 0.13 -21.61
CA GLN A 494 -11.54 -0.26 -22.82
C GLN A 494 -10.79 -1.37 -23.58
N GLY A 495 -9.50 -1.19 -23.80
CA GLY A 495 -8.64 -2.18 -24.47
C GLY A 495 -8.54 -3.49 -23.67
N VAL A 496 -8.36 -3.38 -22.35
CA VAL A 496 -8.25 -4.53 -21.42
C VAL A 496 -9.52 -5.37 -21.42
N ILE A 497 -10.68 -4.75 -21.31
CA ILE A 497 -11.98 -5.45 -21.29
C ILE A 497 -12.21 -6.20 -22.60
N GLN A 498 -11.79 -5.64 -23.73
CA GLN A 498 -11.97 -6.24 -25.06
C GLN A 498 -10.96 -7.34 -25.37
N ASN A 499 -9.69 -7.12 -25.02
CA ASN A 499 -8.56 -7.91 -25.55
C ASN A 499 -7.74 -8.62 -24.45
N GLY A 500 -7.96 -8.27 -23.18
CA GLY A 500 -7.08 -8.70 -22.08
C GLY A 500 -5.91 -7.75 -21.84
N VAL A 501 -5.07 -8.08 -20.88
CA VAL A 501 -3.93 -7.26 -20.42
C VAL A 501 -2.64 -8.07 -20.40
N GLY A 502 -1.51 -7.38 -20.43
CA GLY A 502 -0.17 -7.94 -20.40
C GLY A 502 0.40 -8.24 -21.79
N THR A 503 1.66 -8.66 -21.82
CA THR A 503 2.38 -8.94 -23.07
C THR A 503 1.68 -10.01 -23.88
N GLY A 504 1.25 -9.68 -25.10
CA GLY A 504 0.49 -10.56 -25.96
C GLY A 504 -0.93 -10.83 -25.46
N SER A 505 -1.52 -9.95 -24.66
CA SER A 505 -2.83 -10.16 -24.01
C SER A 505 -2.85 -11.45 -23.17
N ASP A 506 -1.81 -11.66 -22.39
CA ASP A 506 -1.58 -12.87 -21.60
C ASP A 506 -2.72 -13.15 -20.61
N VAL A 507 -3.32 -12.10 -20.04
CA VAL A 507 -4.38 -12.22 -19.03
C VAL A 507 -5.71 -11.81 -19.64
N ARG A 508 -6.65 -12.74 -19.72
CA ARG A 508 -7.98 -12.54 -20.32
C ARG A 508 -9.09 -12.96 -19.38
N ALA A 509 -10.14 -12.14 -19.32
CA ALA A 509 -11.34 -12.43 -18.55
C ALA A 509 -12.19 -13.52 -19.23
N ASP A 510 -12.87 -14.30 -18.40
CA ASP A 510 -13.94 -15.20 -18.82
C ASP A 510 -15.31 -14.53 -18.57
N TYR A 511 -15.94 -14.10 -19.63
CA TYR A 511 -17.28 -13.48 -19.58
C TYR A 511 -18.41 -14.44 -19.85
N THR A 512 -18.18 -15.75 -19.96
CA THR A 512 -19.18 -16.74 -20.36
C THR A 512 -20.48 -16.64 -19.53
N SER A 513 -20.35 -16.60 -18.19
CA SER A 513 -21.48 -16.47 -17.29
C SER A 513 -22.19 -15.10 -17.40
N THR A 514 -21.45 -14.04 -17.75
CA THR A 514 -22.00 -12.70 -17.91
C THR A 514 -22.68 -12.53 -19.27
N TYR A 515 -22.15 -13.17 -20.34
CA TYR A 515 -22.80 -13.19 -21.65
C TYR A 515 -24.20 -13.82 -21.61
N ALA A 516 -24.42 -14.80 -20.74
CA ALA A 516 -25.72 -15.42 -20.55
C ALA A 516 -26.81 -14.44 -20.05
N LEU A 517 -26.40 -13.32 -19.42
CA LEU A 517 -27.29 -12.28 -18.93
C LEU A 517 -27.53 -11.16 -19.96
N ALA A 518 -26.80 -11.13 -21.05
CA ALA A 518 -26.77 -9.97 -21.96
C ALA A 518 -28.07 -9.74 -22.74
N ASP A 519 -28.96 -10.73 -22.79
CA ASP A 519 -30.30 -10.59 -23.39
C ASP A 519 -31.22 -9.71 -22.52
N ASN A 520 -30.97 -9.66 -21.21
CA ASN A 520 -31.68 -8.83 -20.24
C ASN A 520 -30.71 -7.78 -19.65
N ALA A 521 -30.85 -6.54 -20.08
CA ALA A 521 -29.95 -5.45 -19.66
C ALA A 521 -30.03 -5.17 -18.15
N ASP A 522 -31.20 -5.31 -17.51
CA ASP A 522 -31.34 -5.10 -16.07
C ASP A 522 -30.57 -6.16 -15.28
N ALA A 523 -30.70 -7.43 -15.66
CA ALA A 523 -29.96 -8.54 -15.02
C ALA A 523 -28.46 -8.41 -15.23
N LEU A 524 -28.02 -8.03 -16.43
CA LEU A 524 -26.61 -7.80 -16.75
C LEU A 524 -26.02 -6.68 -15.89
N VAL A 525 -26.66 -5.51 -15.85
CA VAL A 525 -26.20 -4.35 -15.09
C VAL A 525 -26.22 -4.63 -13.59
N ALA A 526 -27.26 -5.29 -13.09
CA ALA A 526 -27.34 -5.69 -11.67
C ALA A 526 -26.18 -6.62 -11.27
N ARG A 527 -25.84 -7.61 -12.11
CA ARG A 527 -24.70 -8.51 -11.86
C ARG A 527 -23.36 -7.76 -11.83
N ILE A 528 -23.14 -6.88 -12.78
CA ILE A 528 -21.89 -6.09 -12.88
C ILE A 528 -21.78 -5.09 -11.72
N ASN A 529 -22.88 -4.40 -11.37
CA ASN A 529 -22.96 -3.51 -10.22
C ASN A 529 -22.60 -4.25 -8.92
N LEU A 530 -23.17 -5.43 -8.72
CA LEU A 530 -22.81 -6.26 -7.56
C LEU A 530 -21.32 -6.57 -7.55
N MET A 531 -20.77 -7.17 -8.61
CA MET A 531 -19.42 -7.72 -8.61
C MET A 531 -18.32 -6.65 -8.51
N LEU A 532 -18.50 -5.49 -9.12
CA LEU A 532 -17.50 -4.41 -9.16
C LEU A 532 -17.76 -3.33 -8.12
N ALA A 533 -19.02 -2.98 -7.89
CA ALA A 533 -19.39 -1.82 -7.07
C ALA A 533 -20.20 -2.16 -5.80
N ALA A 534 -20.37 -3.45 -5.46
CA ALA A 534 -21.13 -3.87 -4.27
C ALA A 534 -22.54 -3.24 -4.21
N ASN A 535 -23.20 -3.10 -5.37
CA ASN A 535 -24.48 -2.42 -5.55
C ASN A 535 -24.50 -0.93 -5.16
N SER A 536 -23.37 -0.25 -5.21
CA SER A 536 -23.27 1.18 -4.86
C SER A 536 -23.58 2.14 -6.02
N LEU A 537 -23.80 1.66 -7.25
CA LEU A 537 -24.19 2.52 -8.36
C LEU A 537 -25.50 3.23 -8.06
N SER A 538 -25.58 4.53 -8.31
CA SER A 538 -26.81 5.30 -8.19
C SER A 538 -27.86 4.82 -9.21
N THR A 539 -29.15 5.04 -8.91
CA THR A 539 -30.23 4.73 -9.85
C THR A 539 -30.04 5.40 -11.21
N ALA A 540 -29.52 6.64 -11.22
CA ALA A 540 -29.21 7.37 -12.45
C ALA A 540 -28.11 6.69 -13.27
N THR A 541 -27.03 6.24 -12.62
CA THR A 541 -25.93 5.53 -13.27
C THR A 541 -26.40 4.18 -13.80
N VAL A 542 -27.15 3.39 -13.00
CA VAL A 542 -27.75 2.10 -13.42
C VAL A 542 -28.63 2.31 -14.66
N THR A 543 -29.52 3.32 -14.64
CA THR A 543 -30.40 3.63 -15.76
C THR A 543 -29.61 3.98 -17.02
N SER A 544 -28.59 4.85 -16.89
CA SER A 544 -27.75 5.26 -18.01
C SER A 544 -27.00 4.08 -18.65
N ILE A 545 -26.46 3.17 -17.82
CA ILE A 545 -25.77 1.96 -18.30
C ILE A 545 -26.75 1.02 -18.98
N ARG A 546 -27.89 0.77 -18.35
CA ARG A 546 -28.95 -0.08 -18.94
C ARG A 546 -29.42 0.43 -20.31
N ASP A 547 -29.68 1.74 -20.42
CA ASP A 547 -30.16 2.34 -21.66
C ASP A 547 -29.10 2.28 -22.77
N ALA A 548 -27.81 2.49 -22.41
CA ALA A 548 -26.70 2.30 -23.33
C ALA A 548 -26.56 0.85 -23.81
N VAL A 549 -26.75 -0.11 -22.91
CA VAL A 549 -26.76 -1.55 -23.26
C VAL A 549 -27.93 -1.89 -24.18
N ASN A 550 -29.13 -1.38 -23.89
CA ASN A 550 -30.33 -1.60 -24.72
C ASN A 550 -30.23 -0.98 -26.12
N ALA A 551 -29.44 0.09 -26.28
CA ALA A 551 -29.18 0.69 -27.59
C ALA A 551 -28.42 -0.24 -28.55
N ILE A 552 -27.81 -1.32 -28.06
CA ILE A 552 -27.20 -2.36 -28.89
C ILE A 552 -28.27 -3.43 -29.18
N PRO A 553 -28.78 -3.53 -30.43
CA PRO A 553 -29.82 -4.49 -30.76
C PRO A 553 -29.27 -5.93 -30.71
N MET A 554 -30.07 -6.88 -30.24
CA MET A 554 -29.67 -8.29 -30.17
C MET A 554 -29.44 -8.93 -31.54
N THR A 555 -29.94 -8.31 -32.59
CA THR A 555 -29.70 -8.71 -34.00
C THR A 555 -28.30 -8.31 -34.51
N ALA A 556 -27.58 -7.45 -33.78
CA ALA A 556 -26.21 -7.07 -34.16
C ALA A 556 -25.25 -8.25 -33.97
N GLY A 557 -24.26 -8.38 -34.87
CA GLY A 557 -23.17 -9.34 -34.67
C GLY A 557 -22.45 -9.07 -33.35
N ASN A 558 -22.17 -10.14 -32.59
CA ASN A 558 -21.53 -10.07 -31.26
C ASN A 558 -22.31 -9.23 -30.22
N ALA A 559 -23.64 -9.13 -30.34
CA ALA A 559 -24.47 -8.29 -29.45
C ALA A 559 -24.22 -8.58 -27.96
N ARG A 560 -24.22 -9.87 -27.54
CA ARG A 560 -23.97 -10.26 -26.14
C ARG A 560 -22.60 -9.80 -25.64
N GLN A 561 -21.57 -9.96 -26.46
CA GLN A 561 -20.22 -9.50 -26.15
C GLN A 561 -20.19 -7.98 -26.01
N ASN A 562 -20.72 -7.26 -26.98
CA ASN A 562 -20.70 -5.79 -27.00
C ASN A 562 -21.48 -5.20 -25.81
N ARG A 563 -22.66 -5.75 -25.48
CA ARG A 563 -23.47 -5.35 -24.33
C ARG A 563 -22.72 -5.55 -23.02
N THR A 564 -22.11 -6.72 -22.85
CA THR A 564 -21.34 -7.06 -21.63
C THR A 564 -20.13 -6.15 -21.46
N GLN A 565 -19.32 -6.00 -22.50
CA GLN A 565 -18.12 -5.17 -22.46
C GLN A 565 -18.45 -3.70 -22.23
N LEU A 566 -19.53 -3.18 -22.84
CA LEU A 566 -20.00 -1.82 -22.62
C LEU A 566 -20.46 -1.62 -21.16
N ALA A 567 -21.25 -2.54 -20.61
CA ALA A 567 -21.72 -2.44 -19.24
C ALA A 567 -20.57 -2.45 -18.22
N ILE A 568 -19.57 -3.33 -18.40
CA ILE A 568 -18.36 -3.39 -17.57
C ILE A 568 -17.59 -2.09 -17.69
N TYR A 569 -17.35 -1.61 -18.90
CA TYR A 569 -16.59 -0.36 -19.15
C TYR A 569 -17.24 0.86 -18.48
N LEU A 570 -18.55 1.06 -18.69
CA LEU A 570 -19.28 2.17 -18.10
C LEU A 570 -19.31 2.08 -16.56
N THR A 571 -19.44 0.87 -16.00
CA THR A 571 -19.33 0.67 -14.55
C THR A 571 -17.94 1.05 -14.05
N MET A 572 -16.87 0.56 -14.68
CA MET A 572 -15.50 0.80 -14.23
C MET A 572 -15.03 2.26 -14.40
N THR A 573 -15.73 3.04 -15.22
CA THR A 573 -15.47 4.47 -15.40
C THR A 573 -16.44 5.36 -14.61
N SER A 574 -17.41 4.77 -13.90
CA SER A 574 -18.36 5.53 -13.07
C SER A 574 -17.71 5.99 -11.75
N PRO A 575 -18.12 7.18 -11.25
CA PRO A 575 -17.61 7.69 -9.96
C PRO A 575 -17.83 6.72 -8.80
N GLU A 576 -18.97 6.04 -8.75
CA GLU A 576 -19.33 5.12 -7.69
C GLU A 576 -18.47 3.85 -7.65
N PHE A 577 -17.93 3.41 -8.81
CA PHE A 577 -16.91 2.36 -8.83
C PHE A 577 -15.53 2.91 -8.45
N LEU A 578 -15.18 4.10 -8.94
CA LEU A 578 -13.86 4.68 -8.70
C LEU A 578 -13.64 5.03 -7.21
N VAL A 579 -14.70 5.35 -6.48
CA VAL A 579 -14.65 5.63 -5.03
C VAL A 579 -15.17 4.43 -4.25
N GLN A 580 -14.31 3.86 -3.41
CA GLN A 580 -14.69 2.83 -2.44
C GLN A 580 -15.43 3.49 -1.27
N LYS A 581 -16.62 2.98 -0.97
CA LYS A 581 -17.44 3.42 0.15
C LYS A 581 -17.79 2.27 1.08
#